data_69cd4aefe51c09389ea851bd7fd8b449
#
_entry.id   69cd4aefe51c09389ea851bd7fd8b449
#
_cell.length_a   1.000
_cell.length_b   1.000
_cell.length_c   1.000
_cell.angle_alpha   90.00
_cell.angle_beta   90.00
_cell.angle_gamma   90.00
#
_symmetry.space_group_name_H-M   'P 1'
#
loop_
_entity.id
_entity.type
_entity.pdbx_description
1 polymer ?
#
loop_
_entity_poly.entity_id
_entity_poly.type
_entity_poly.pdbx_seq_one_letter_code
_entity_poly.pdbx_strand_id
1 'polypeptide(L)'
;FNPKLALGIGPVLSNNFGVPMVMPGIYFDWKTGGDKFNVNINFPEGVEAGYQMTTNFALKGVVNLSGMVAERSKEGKSLLVGYQQVVAGLRPEIKLSNSMKLQLTGGTTLVRSFSENERSLKSLFRKKEIADPRFSTTFYSALSLRWNLP
;
A
#
# COMPACT_ATOMS: atom_id res chain seq x y z
N PHE A 1 21.26 -19.06 5.76
CA PHE A 1 20.35 -17.91 5.72
C PHE A 1 21.17 -16.62 5.68
N ASN A 2 20.90 -15.75 4.72
CA ASN A 2 21.55 -14.46 4.62
C ASN A 2 20.77 -13.46 5.48
N PRO A 3 21.35 -12.83 6.53
CA PRO A 3 20.64 -11.88 7.39
C PRO A 3 20.18 -10.61 6.64
N LYS A 4 20.63 -10.44 5.40
CA LYS A 4 20.27 -9.31 4.52
C LYS A 4 19.16 -9.64 3.52
N LEU A 5 18.62 -10.85 3.56
CA LEU A 5 17.55 -11.30 2.67
C LEU A 5 16.52 -12.09 3.46
N ALA A 6 15.27 -11.61 3.44
CA ALA A 6 14.13 -12.34 3.94
C ALA A 6 13.11 -12.53 2.82
N LEU A 7 12.57 -13.73 2.73
CA LEU A 7 11.55 -14.13 1.77
C LEU A 7 10.41 -14.81 2.49
N GLY A 8 9.19 -14.51 2.09
CA GLY A 8 7.99 -15.15 2.59
C GLY A 8 6.90 -15.23 1.52
N ILE A 9 6.13 -16.30 1.56
CA ILE A 9 4.92 -16.47 0.74
C ILE A 9 3.85 -17.13 1.58
N GLY A 10 2.61 -16.67 1.45
CA GLY A 10 1.48 -17.22 2.18
C GLY A 10 0.15 -16.61 1.75
N PRO A 11 -0.98 -17.14 2.23
CA PRO A 11 -2.28 -16.52 1.99
C PRO A 11 -2.42 -15.25 2.83
N VAL A 12 -2.97 -14.20 2.24
CA VAL A 12 -3.28 -12.92 2.88
C VAL A 12 -4.74 -12.58 2.64
N LEU A 13 -5.46 -12.18 3.68
CA LEU A 13 -6.77 -11.57 3.55
C LEU A 13 -6.58 -10.07 3.37
N SER A 14 -7.02 -9.55 2.24
CA SER A 14 -6.86 -8.13 1.91
C SER A 14 -8.14 -7.55 1.35
N ASN A 15 -8.39 -6.29 1.66
CA ASN A 15 -9.46 -5.48 1.06
C ASN A 15 -8.91 -4.35 0.16
N ASN A 16 -7.60 -4.35 -0.11
CA ASN A 16 -6.93 -3.33 -0.91
C ASN A 16 -7.42 -3.25 -2.36
N PHE A 17 -8.15 -4.26 -2.83
CA PHE A 17 -8.74 -4.29 -4.17
C PHE A 17 -10.22 -3.85 -4.19
N GLY A 18 -10.70 -3.21 -3.12
CA GLY A 18 -12.07 -2.72 -3.01
C GLY A 18 -13.09 -3.82 -2.70
N VAL A 19 -12.66 -5.05 -2.47
CA VAL A 19 -13.46 -6.18 -1.93
C VAL A 19 -12.57 -7.04 -1.05
N PRO A 20 -13.09 -7.63 0.04
CA PRO A 20 -12.33 -8.60 0.83
C PRO A 20 -12.05 -9.84 0.00
N MET A 21 -10.79 -10.20 -0.13
CA MET A 21 -10.39 -11.42 -0.84
C MET A 21 -9.17 -12.08 -0.21
N VAL A 22 -9.11 -13.40 -0.33
CA VAL A 22 -7.92 -14.17 -0.01
C VAL A 22 -7.06 -14.27 -1.27
N MET A 23 -5.80 -13.92 -1.15
CA MET A 23 -4.86 -13.90 -2.25
C MET A 23 -3.45 -14.32 -1.79
N PRO A 24 -2.56 -14.71 -2.71
CA PRO A 24 -1.17 -14.94 -2.36
C PRO A 24 -0.52 -13.64 -1.89
N GLY A 25 0.09 -13.69 -0.72
CA GLY A 25 0.97 -12.63 -0.22
C GLY A 25 2.43 -12.98 -0.49
N ILE A 26 3.22 -11.99 -0.82
CA ILE A 26 4.65 -12.11 -1.05
C ILE A 26 5.34 -11.08 -0.16
N TYR A 27 6.27 -11.55 0.65
CA TYR A 27 7.16 -10.72 1.42
C TYR A 27 8.59 -10.90 0.91
N PHE A 28 9.25 -9.78 0.62
CA PHE A 28 10.64 -9.74 0.23
C PHE A 28 11.30 -8.55 0.92
N ASP A 29 12.37 -8.79 1.65
CA ASP A 29 13.20 -7.74 2.26
C ASP A 29 14.65 -8.03 1.92
N TRP A 30 15.30 -7.09 1.26
CA TRP A 30 16.67 -7.20 0.83
C TRP A 30 17.45 -5.94 1.14
N LYS A 31 18.64 -6.11 1.71
CA LYS A 31 19.57 -5.05 2.08
C LYS A 31 20.94 -5.29 1.50
N THR A 32 21.55 -4.26 0.95
CA THR A 32 22.90 -4.32 0.36
C THR A 32 23.68 -3.03 0.60
N GLY A 33 24.95 -3.01 0.17
CA GLY A 33 25.78 -1.81 0.24
C GLY A 33 26.06 -1.34 1.65
N GLY A 34 26.31 -2.25 2.60
CA GLY A 34 26.51 -1.90 4.01
C GLY A 34 25.25 -1.38 4.68
N ASP A 35 24.10 -1.95 4.31
CA ASP A 35 22.75 -1.58 4.73
C ASP A 35 22.28 -0.19 4.25
N LYS A 36 23.01 0.38 3.28
CA LYS A 36 22.64 1.68 2.70
C LYS A 36 21.48 1.58 1.73
N PHE A 37 21.37 0.48 1.00
CA PHE A 37 20.27 0.25 0.06
C PHE A 37 19.39 -0.89 0.54
N ASN A 38 18.08 -0.67 0.51
CA ASN A 38 17.09 -1.67 0.85
C ASN A 38 15.93 -1.69 -0.15
N VAL A 39 15.42 -2.88 -0.40
CA VAL A 39 14.17 -3.11 -1.13
C VAL A 39 13.26 -3.93 -0.25
N ASN A 40 12.05 -3.47 -0.07
CA ASN A 40 10.99 -4.18 0.65
C ASN A 40 9.77 -4.31 -0.27
N ILE A 41 9.31 -5.54 -0.44
CA ILE A 41 8.07 -5.84 -1.15
C ILE A 41 7.15 -6.52 -0.15
N ASN A 42 5.99 -5.97 0.05
CA ASN A 42 4.93 -6.53 0.86
C ASN A 42 3.64 -6.54 0.01
N PHE A 43 3.53 -7.55 -0.84
CA PHE A 43 2.36 -7.68 -1.71
C PHE A 43 1.19 -8.31 -0.93
N PRO A 44 -0.03 -7.73 -0.96
CA PRO A 44 -0.52 -6.71 -1.90
C PRO A 44 -0.37 -5.24 -1.44
N GLU A 45 0.27 -4.93 -0.35
CA GLU A 45 0.28 -3.59 0.23
C GLU A 45 1.15 -2.62 -0.57
N GLY A 46 2.35 -3.04 -0.98
CA GLY A 46 3.21 -2.15 -1.74
C GLY A 46 4.66 -2.61 -1.89
N VAL A 47 5.44 -1.71 -2.46
CA VAL A 47 6.88 -1.85 -2.71
C VAL A 47 7.57 -0.59 -2.24
N GLU A 48 8.69 -0.75 -1.54
CA GLU A 48 9.58 0.33 -1.17
C GLU A 48 11.01 0.01 -1.63
N ALA A 49 11.70 0.98 -2.21
CA ALA A 49 13.13 0.94 -2.44
C ALA A 49 13.77 2.17 -1.80
N GLY A 50 14.73 1.97 -0.91
CA GLY A 50 15.29 3.02 -0.09
C GLY A 50 16.81 3.09 -0.16
N TYR A 51 17.32 4.32 -0.01
CA TYR A 51 18.74 4.57 0.13
C TYR A 51 19.00 5.41 1.39
N GLN A 52 19.87 4.90 2.26
CA GLN A 52 20.32 5.59 3.47
C GLN A 52 21.41 6.59 3.08
N MET A 53 21.08 7.87 3.00
CA MET A 53 22.02 8.93 2.60
C MET A 53 22.96 9.31 3.75
N THR A 54 22.43 9.40 4.97
CA THR A 54 23.19 9.65 6.20
C THR A 54 22.67 8.77 7.33
N THR A 55 23.31 8.80 8.50
CA THR A 55 22.85 8.04 9.68
C THR A 55 21.41 8.37 10.09
N ASN A 56 20.96 9.59 9.81
CA ASN A 56 19.65 10.08 10.25
C ASN A 56 18.69 10.36 9.09
N PHE A 57 19.12 10.23 7.84
CA PHE A 57 18.29 10.55 6.69
C PHE A 57 18.32 9.46 5.63
N ALA A 58 17.16 9.00 5.24
CA ALA A 58 16.95 8.09 4.12
C ALA A 58 15.93 8.65 3.12
N LEU A 59 16.11 8.33 1.86
CA LEU A 59 15.15 8.61 0.80
C LEU A 59 14.63 7.28 0.24
N LYS A 60 13.30 7.14 0.17
CA LYS A 60 12.64 5.95 -0.35
C LYS A 60 11.75 6.30 -1.53
N GLY A 61 11.78 5.48 -2.56
CA GLY A 61 10.74 5.39 -3.57
C GLY A 61 9.68 4.40 -3.09
N VAL A 62 8.42 4.75 -3.20
CA VAL A 62 7.30 3.93 -2.70
C VAL A 62 6.22 3.79 -3.75
N VAL A 63 5.66 2.59 -3.84
CA VAL A 63 4.41 2.32 -4.56
C VAL A 63 3.49 1.59 -3.60
N ASN A 64 2.37 2.19 -3.26
CA ASN A 64 1.41 1.63 -2.32
C ASN A 64 0.07 1.39 -3.00
N LEU A 65 -0.49 0.23 -2.74
CA LEU A 65 -1.86 -0.11 -3.07
C LEU A 65 -2.71 0.02 -1.80
N SER A 66 -3.77 0.77 -1.88
CA SER A 66 -4.74 0.88 -0.79
C SER A 66 -6.16 0.81 -1.32
N GLY A 67 -7.06 0.29 -0.49
CA GLY A 67 -8.46 0.19 -0.81
C GLY A 67 -9.32 0.24 0.44
N MET A 68 -10.58 0.54 0.25
CA MET A 68 -11.61 0.47 1.28
C MET A 68 -12.88 -0.11 0.69
N VAL A 69 -13.66 -0.73 1.56
CA VAL A 69 -14.98 -1.27 1.22
C VAL A 69 -15.99 -0.66 2.17
N ALA A 70 -17.08 -0.15 1.62
CA ALA A 70 -18.22 0.35 2.38
C ALA A 70 -19.49 -0.37 1.93
N GLU A 71 -20.39 -0.61 2.86
CA GLU A 71 -21.71 -1.14 2.56
C GLU A 71 -22.69 0.03 2.39
N ARG A 72 -23.45 -0.03 1.31
CA ARG A 72 -24.50 0.94 1.01
C ARG A 72 -25.81 0.21 0.75
N SER A 73 -26.87 0.63 1.42
CA SER A 73 -28.23 0.18 1.09
C SER A 73 -28.85 1.09 0.04
N LYS A 74 -29.29 0.52 -1.07
CA LYS A 74 -30.00 1.22 -2.13
C LYS A 74 -31.19 0.39 -2.56
N GLU A 75 -32.41 0.97 -2.50
CA GLU A 75 -33.66 0.32 -2.92
C GLU A 75 -33.89 -1.05 -2.27
N GLY A 76 -33.55 -1.19 -0.97
CA GLY A 76 -33.68 -2.43 -0.22
C GLY A 76 -32.64 -3.51 -0.55
N LYS A 77 -31.64 -3.20 -1.40
CA LYS A 77 -30.52 -4.08 -1.69
C LYS A 77 -29.25 -3.60 -0.99
N SER A 78 -28.48 -4.53 -0.44
CA SER A 78 -27.17 -4.26 0.12
C SER A 78 -26.12 -4.34 -0.98
N LEU A 79 -25.43 -3.21 -1.21
CA LEU A 79 -24.37 -3.06 -2.20
C LEU A 79 -23.04 -2.84 -1.49
N LEU A 80 -21.98 -3.47 -1.99
CA LEU A 80 -20.60 -3.23 -1.58
C LEU A 80 -20.00 -2.23 -2.56
N VAL A 81 -19.63 -1.07 -2.03
CA VAL A 81 -18.89 -0.04 -2.78
C VAL A 81 -17.42 -0.18 -2.42
N GLY A 82 -16.63 -0.56 -3.39
CA GLY A 82 -15.18 -0.69 -3.27
C GLY A 82 -14.48 0.53 -3.88
N TYR A 83 -13.47 1.03 -3.18
CA TYR A 83 -12.53 2.02 -3.67
C TYR A 83 -11.14 1.44 -3.62
N GLN A 84 -10.35 1.63 -4.66
CA GLN A 84 -8.94 1.28 -4.68
C GLN A 84 -8.12 2.39 -5.32
N GLN A 85 -6.89 2.54 -4.86
CA GLN A 85 -5.92 3.44 -5.45
C GLN A 85 -4.51 2.86 -5.39
N VAL A 86 -3.71 3.22 -6.39
CA VAL A 86 -2.28 3.00 -6.42
C VAL A 86 -1.59 4.35 -6.39
N VAL A 87 -0.73 4.55 -5.41
CA VAL A 87 0.04 5.79 -5.23
C VAL A 87 1.51 5.47 -5.41
N ALA A 88 2.20 6.25 -6.23
CA ALA A 88 3.65 6.22 -6.31
C ALA A 88 4.25 7.56 -5.89
N GLY A 89 5.37 7.51 -5.18
CA GLY A 89 5.98 8.73 -4.67
C GLY A 89 7.34 8.54 -4.02
N LEU A 90 7.80 9.63 -3.44
CA LEU A 90 9.03 9.67 -2.65
C LEU A 90 8.68 9.85 -1.17
N ARG A 91 9.46 9.18 -0.34
CA ARG A 91 9.32 9.22 1.11
C ARG A 91 10.66 9.52 1.75
N PRO A 92 11.02 10.80 1.96
CA PRO A 92 12.07 11.15 2.89
C PRO A 92 11.72 10.68 4.31
N GLU A 93 12.69 10.07 4.96
CA GLU A 93 12.61 9.56 6.33
C GLU A 93 13.71 10.19 7.16
N ILE A 94 13.35 10.81 8.28
CA ILE A 94 14.28 11.44 9.22
C ILE A 94 14.20 10.68 10.55
N LYS A 95 15.33 10.15 10.99
CA LYS A 95 15.46 9.54 12.30
C LYS A 95 15.61 10.64 13.35
N LEU A 96 14.61 10.82 14.19
CA LEU A 96 14.59 11.81 15.27
C LEU A 96 15.29 11.26 16.53
N SER A 97 15.11 9.96 16.80
CA SER A 97 15.77 9.25 17.90
C SER A 97 15.92 7.76 17.54
N ASN A 98 16.45 6.95 18.46
CA ASN A 98 16.54 5.50 18.23
C ASN A 98 15.17 4.81 18.11
N SER A 99 14.13 5.39 18.69
CA SER A 99 12.77 4.87 18.68
C SER A 99 11.81 5.67 17.79
N MET A 100 12.21 6.85 17.28
CA MET A 100 11.30 7.74 16.56
C MET A 100 11.81 8.08 15.16
N LYS A 101 10.93 8.00 14.18
CA LYS A 101 11.18 8.39 12.79
C LYS A 101 10.04 9.23 12.26
N LEU A 102 10.38 10.32 11.60
CA LEU A 102 9.44 11.16 10.85
C LEU A 102 9.51 10.77 9.37
N GLN A 103 8.37 10.56 8.76
CA GLN A 103 8.24 10.21 7.34
C GLN A 103 7.30 11.20 6.66
N LEU A 104 7.76 11.83 5.61
CA LEU A 104 6.94 12.63 4.71
C LEU A 104 6.81 11.86 3.39
N THR A 105 5.60 11.59 2.94
CA THR A 105 5.37 10.96 1.64
C THR A 105 4.76 11.99 0.71
N GLY A 106 5.38 12.19 -0.44
CA GLY A 106 4.84 13.02 -1.53
C GLY A 106 4.82 12.22 -2.81
N GLY A 107 3.71 12.26 -3.53
CA GLY A 107 3.59 11.46 -4.74
C GLY A 107 2.33 11.76 -5.55
N THR A 108 2.02 10.83 -6.43
CA THR A 108 0.87 10.94 -7.33
C THR A 108 0.06 9.65 -7.32
N THR A 109 -1.23 9.79 -7.52
CA THR A 109 -2.11 8.64 -7.73
C THR A 109 -2.00 8.20 -9.18
N LEU A 110 -1.53 6.96 -9.38
CA LEU A 110 -1.39 6.36 -10.71
C LEU A 110 -2.69 5.75 -11.21
N VAL A 111 -3.39 5.06 -10.31
CA VAL A 111 -4.65 4.38 -10.59
C VAL A 111 -5.63 4.70 -9.48
N ARG A 112 -6.85 4.93 -9.86
CA ARG A 112 -7.97 5.11 -8.95
C ARG A 112 -9.20 4.47 -9.56
N SER A 113 -9.87 3.59 -8.84
CA SER A 113 -11.08 2.94 -9.34
C SER A 113 -12.14 2.79 -8.26
N PHE A 114 -13.38 2.85 -8.68
CA PHE A 114 -14.54 2.49 -7.89
C PHE A 114 -15.19 1.23 -8.46
N SER A 115 -15.71 0.41 -7.58
CA SER A 115 -16.52 -0.75 -7.94
C SER A 115 -17.79 -0.78 -7.11
N GLU A 116 -18.90 -1.14 -7.72
CA GLU A 116 -20.15 -1.38 -7.05
C GLU A 116 -20.61 -2.80 -7.35
N ASN A 117 -20.74 -3.61 -6.31
CA ASN A 117 -21.11 -5.02 -6.45
C ASN A 117 -22.25 -5.35 -5.48
N GLU A 118 -23.19 -6.20 -5.92
CA GLU A 118 -24.17 -6.77 -5.00
C GLU A 118 -23.46 -7.67 -3.98
N ARG A 119 -23.93 -7.67 -2.73
CA ARG A 119 -23.41 -8.54 -1.68
C ARG A 119 -23.77 -10.00 -1.96
N SER A 120 -22.98 -10.66 -2.80
CA SER A 120 -23.14 -12.09 -3.09
C SER A 120 -21.78 -12.76 -3.28
N LEU A 121 -21.68 -14.06 -2.98
CA LEU A 121 -20.44 -14.82 -3.19
C LEU A 121 -19.98 -14.82 -4.67
N LYS A 122 -20.92 -14.71 -5.62
CA LYS A 122 -20.62 -14.59 -7.05
C LYS A 122 -19.99 -13.25 -7.41
N SER A 123 -20.29 -12.17 -6.68
CA SER A 123 -19.74 -10.84 -6.95
C SER A 123 -18.28 -10.72 -6.54
N LEU A 124 -17.78 -11.59 -5.64
CA LEU A 124 -16.37 -11.64 -5.29
C LEU A 124 -15.48 -12.00 -6.48
N PHE A 125 -16.05 -12.70 -7.49
CA PHE A 125 -15.34 -13.12 -8.70
C PHE A 125 -15.72 -12.31 -9.94
N ARG A 126 -16.68 -11.39 -9.84
CA ARG A 126 -17.12 -10.50 -10.92
C ARG A 126 -17.07 -9.05 -10.46
N LYS A 127 -15.95 -8.42 -10.68
CA LYS A 127 -15.78 -6.99 -10.39
C LYS A 127 -16.39 -6.18 -11.54
N LYS A 128 -17.42 -5.40 -11.25
CA LYS A 128 -17.92 -4.40 -12.19
C LYS A 128 -17.17 -3.08 -11.90
N GLU A 129 -16.13 -2.83 -12.64
CA GLU A 129 -15.42 -1.54 -12.56
C GLU A 129 -16.28 -0.44 -13.16
N ILE A 130 -16.47 0.62 -12.40
CA ILE A 130 -17.01 1.87 -12.89
C ILE A 130 -15.79 2.72 -13.24
N ALA A 131 -15.41 2.72 -14.51
CA ALA A 131 -14.41 3.64 -15.01
C ALA A 131 -15.00 5.05 -15.02
N ASP A 132 -14.61 5.88 -14.06
CA ASP A 132 -14.98 7.29 -14.07
C ASP A 132 -13.79 8.11 -14.61
N PRO A 133 -13.90 8.72 -15.81
CA PRO A 133 -12.84 9.52 -16.40
C PRO A 133 -12.50 10.79 -15.59
N ARG A 134 -13.32 11.15 -14.59
CA ARG A 134 -13.09 12.30 -13.71
C ARG A 134 -11.99 12.05 -12.68
N PHE A 135 -11.54 10.81 -12.50
CA PHE A 135 -10.42 10.48 -11.62
C PHE A 135 -9.08 10.65 -12.33
N SER A 136 -8.73 11.89 -12.60
CA SER A 136 -7.40 12.25 -13.09
C SER A 136 -6.34 11.99 -12.02
N THR A 137 -5.09 11.92 -12.47
CA THR A 137 -3.90 11.90 -11.61
C THR A 137 -3.97 13.05 -10.60
N THR A 138 -3.88 12.74 -9.32
CA THR A 138 -3.89 13.72 -8.22
C THR A 138 -2.64 13.62 -7.39
N PHE A 139 -2.22 14.75 -6.83
CA PHE A 139 -1.13 14.76 -5.85
C PHE A 139 -1.60 14.16 -4.54
N TYR A 140 -0.70 13.43 -3.91
CA TYR A 140 -0.86 12.83 -2.60
C TYR A 140 0.28 13.29 -1.70
N SER A 141 -0.06 13.66 -0.47
CA SER A 141 0.94 13.92 0.58
C SER A 141 0.46 13.34 1.91
N ALA A 142 1.39 12.79 2.67
CA ALA A 142 1.12 12.27 4.00
C ALA A 142 2.34 12.53 4.92
N LEU A 143 2.06 12.92 6.14
CA LEU A 143 3.04 13.03 7.21
C LEU A 143 2.75 11.94 8.24
N SER A 144 3.76 11.16 8.59
CA SER A 144 3.65 10.11 9.60
C SER A 144 4.81 10.15 10.58
N LEU A 145 4.50 9.89 11.84
CA LEU A 145 5.45 9.67 12.90
C LEU A 145 5.41 8.19 13.28
N ARG A 146 6.53 7.50 13.09
CA ARG A 146 6.68 6.11 13.47
C ARG A 146 7.42 6.04 14.80
N TRP A 147 6.79 5.43 15.80
CA TRP A 147 7.38 5.21 17.10
C TRP A 147 7.47 3.71 17.37
N ASN A 148 8.70 3.21 17.56
CA ASN A 148 8.95 1.84 17.98
C ASN A 148 9.08 1.86 19.52
N LEU A 149 8.10 1.28 20.18
CA LEU A 149 8.17 1.03 21.63
C LEU A 149 9.20 -0.08 21.89
N PRO A 150 9.97 0.01 22.99
CA PRO A 150 10.94 -1.01 23.38
C PRO A 150 10.28 -2.32 23.74
#